data_687a26dfa3defe0a440dd1e29f9a5634
#
_entry.id   687a26dfa3defe0a440dd1e29f9a5634
#
_cell.length_a   1.000
_cell.length_b   1.000
_cell.length_c   1.000
_cell.angle_alpha   90.00
_cell.angle_beta   90.00
_cell.angle_gamma   90.00
#
_symmetry.space_group_name_H-M   'P 1'
#
loop_
_entity.id
_entity.type
_entity.pdbx_description
1 polymer ?
#
loop_
_entity_poly.entity_id
_entity_poly.type
_entity_poly.pdbx_seq_one_letter_code
_entity_poly.pdbx_strand_id
1 'polypeptide(L)'
;VAQAAPPTDDLPRAFADAAAEHGVPESVLLALAWEASHWRVDAASAWGGHGLFDLRDEPGGGPTIEWVSRVSGLGPADLLHSPRASVRGAAALLAQAARASNGGVLPPVDDLMAWDAAMTAFSGSDDPRIQGMYVRFLYEALTEGVPLDAETGLSIIGEDLPLDWVSVPPPPTACDYAGCYQFIAASSANYSNYSRTAADIGYVVVHTTQGSYSGTISWFQNSSASVSAHYVVRSSDGQVTQMVLEEDVGWHAGSWSYNLASVGIEHEGWVDEPEVWYTDAMYTSSAALTADICARNGISLDRAYIIGHVEVPGATHTDPGTGWDWSYYMDLINTASGGGGSATADVIGVVADTDIYSGARIVGASVWVEETGETVATDADGYYHFYDLPAGAYTIHACADGYDEGTCTKDLTSGETWCSIALVPGTGCSGGGEDGGGGDTGTTDGGGDDTAVAGDAGGGDDGSEEPGTPDIPAGSPPGQAVPMDDVKGGCAAVGDAAGPSAALLAGLLALGRRRRRG
;
A
#
# COMPACT_ATOMS: atom_id res chain seq x y z
N VAL A 1 26.81 12.22 1.70
CA VAL A 1 26.37 13.27 2.64
C VAL A 1 24.94 13.54 2.25
N ALA A 2 23.98 13.01 3.02
CA ALA A 2 22.58 13.34 2.83
C ALA A 2 22.43 14.86 2.96
N GLN A 3 21.93 15.48 1.92
CA GLN A 3 21.60 16.90 1.93
C GLN A 3 20.37 17.05 2.84
N ALA A 4 20.45 17.91 3.83
CA ALA A 4 19.30 18.19 4.68
C ALA A 4 18.15 18.65 3.79
N ALA A 5 16.96 18.13 4.03
CA ALA A 5 15.75 18.58 3.36
C ALA A 5 15.64 20.11 3.48
N PRO A 6 15.25 20.82 2.42
CA PRO A 6 15.06 22.26 2.51
C PRO A 6 14.00 22.56 3.57
N PRO A 7 14.12 23.67 4.34
CA PRO A 7 13.17 24.00 5.37
C PRO A 7 11.76 24.15 4.76
N THR A 8 10.81 23.40 5.29
CA THR A 8 9.38 23.45 4.94
C THR A 8 8.69 24.68 5.50
N ASP A 9 9.39 25.50 6.30
CA ASP A 9 8.87 26.55 7.17
C ASP A 9 8.05 27.65 6.48
N ASP A 10 7.90 27.61 5.14
CA ASP A 10 7.18 28.65 4.37
C ASP A 10 6.39 28.10 3.18
N LEU A 11 6.01 26.82 3.18
CA LEU A 11 5.22 26.24 2.08
C LEU A 11 3.87 26.90 1.89
N PRO A 12 3.05 27.13 2.94
CA PRO A 12 1.77 27.82 2.78
C PRO A 12 1.93 29.18 2.08
N ARG A 13 2.97 29.92 2.45
CA ARG A 13 3.27 31.19 1.79
C ARG A 13 3.74 31.02 0.36
N ALA A 14 4.49 29.95 0.04
CA ALA A 14 4.93 29.69 -1.32
C ALA A 14 3.74 29.45 -2.25
N PHE A 15 2.71 28.70 -1.81
CA PHE A 15 1.48 28.47 -2.55
C PHE A 15 0.70 29.78 -2.74
N ALA A 16 0.46 30.54 -1.67
CA ALA A 16 -0.25 31.81 -1.73
C ALA A 16 0.45 32.84 -2.65
N ASP A 17 1.79 32.99 -2.53
CA ASP A 17 2.58 33.91 -3.35
C ASP A 17 2.51 33.50 -4.84
N ALA A 18 2.65 32.22 -5.16
CA ALA A 18 2.62 31.72 -6.53
C ALA A 18 1.23 31.82 -7.17
N ALA A 19 0.18 31.52 -6.40
CA ALA A 19 -1.21 31.69 -6.83
C ALA A 19 -1.50 33.15 -7.18
N ALA A 20 -1.10 34.09 -6.31
CA ALA A 20 -1.26 35.52 -6.54
C ALA A 20 -0.43 36.01 -7.74
N GLU A 21 0.83 35.57 -7.89
CA GLU A 21 1.73 35.98 -8.98
C GLU A 21 1.16 35.57 -10.35
N HIS A 22 0.62 34.37 -10.46
CA HIS A 22 0.16 33.81 -11.74
C HIS A 22 -1.33 33.96 -11.98
N GLY A 23 -2.10 34.41 -10.95
CA GLY A 23 -3.55 34.59 -11.01
C GLY A 23 -4.31 33.27 -11.14
N VAL A 24 -3.89 32.24 -10.39
CA VAL A 24 -4.49 30.91 -10.35
C VAL A 24 -5.11 30.65 -8.97
N PRO A 25 -6.11 29.76 -8.84
CA PRO A 25 -6.64 29.39 -7.53
C PRO A 25 -5.58 28.67 -6.69
N GLU A 26 -5.39 29.13 -5.45
CA GLU A 26 -4.46 28.48 -4.51
C GLU A 26 -4.92 27.07 -4.18
N SER A 27 -6.23 26.86 -3.96
CA SER A 27 -6.82 25.55 -3.67
C SER A 27 -6.56 24.53 -4.79
N VAL A 28 -6.59 24.93 -6.06
CA VAL A 28 -6.26 24.05 -7.20
C VAL A 28 -4.78 23.68 -7.19
N LEU A 29 -3.87 24.63 -6.88
CA LEU A 29 -2.44 24.30 -6.75
C LEU A 29 -2.18 23.30 -5.61
N LEU A 30 -2.86 23.50 -4.48
CA LEU A 30 -2.78 22.60 -3.33
C LEU A 30 -3.30 21.21 -3.70
N ALA A 31 -4.44 21.11 -4.40
CA ALA A 31 -5.01 19.84 -4.84
C ALA A 31 -4.10 19.10 -5.85
N LEU A 32 -3.48 19.82 -6.79
CA LEU A 32 -2.51 19.24 -7.73
C LEU A 32 -1.29 18.64 -7.02
N ALA A 33 -0.77 19.32 -6.01
CA ALA A 33 0.36 18.79 -5.23
C ALA A 33 -0.07 17.66 -4.28
N TRP A 34 -1.31 17.70 -3.77
CA TRP A 34 -1.87 16.62 -2.97
C TRP A 34 -2.02 15.34 -3.79
N GLU A 35 -2.65 15.41 -4.95
CA GLU A 35 -2.83 14.26 -5.84
C GLU A 35 -1.50 13.66 -6.31
N ALA A 36 -0.48 14.48 -6.53
CA ALA A 36 0.81 14.03 -7.03
C ALA A 36 1.67 13.36 -5.95
N SER A 37 1.63 13.82 -4.69
CA SER A 37 2.61 13.42 -3.67
C SER A 37 2.13 13.54 -2.23
N HIS A 38 0.88 13.88 -1.95
CA HIS A 38 0.40 14.27 -0.62
C HIS A 38 1.28 15.34 0.04
N TRP A 39 1.72 16.33 -0.77
CA TRP A 39 2.60 17.45 -0.37
C TRP A 39 4.01 17.07 0.06
N ARG A 40 4.50 15.88 -0.27
CA ARG A 40 5.88 15.49 0.01
C ARG A 40 6.85 16.30 -0.85
N VAL A 41 7.74 17.04 -0.18
CA VAL A 41 8.74 17.88 -0.86
C VAL A 41 9.89 17.09 -1.46
N ASP A 42 10.15 15.90 -0.95
CA ASP A 42 11.22 14.98 -1.32
C ASP A 42 10.70 13.71 -2.02
N ALA A 43 9.42 13.69 -2.41
CA ALA A 43 8.86 12.56 -3.13
C ALA A 43 9.72 12.19 -4.34
N ALA A 44 9.92 10.89 -4.50
CA ALA A 44 10.57 10.30 -5.67
C ALA A 44 9.72 9.12 -6.12
N SER A 45 9.08 9.25 -7.29
CA SER A 45 8.26 8.17 -7.82
C SER A 45 9.09 7.12 -8.55
N ALA A 46 8.55 5.90 -8.66
CA ALA A 46 9.20 4.79 -9.35
C ALA A 46 9.49 5.07 -10.84
N TRP A 47 8.81 6.03 -11.42
CA TRP A 47 8.97 6.48 -12.82
C TRP A 47 9.82 7.74 -12.98
N GLY A 48 10.61 8.13 -11.96
CA GLY A 48 11.53 9.25 -12.02
C GLY A 48 10.88 10.62 -11.87
N GLY A 49 9.74 10.72 -11.21
CA GLY A 49 9.13 11.98 -10.81
C GLY A 49 9.71 12.51 -9.49
N HIS A 50 9.63 13.82 -9.27
CA HIS A 50 10.28 14.50 -8.16
C HIS A 50 9.38 15.53 -7.48
N GLY A 51 9.38 15.53 -6.15
CA GLY A 51 8.83 16.55 -5.28
C GLY A 51 7.33 16.72 -5.37
N LEU A 52 6.85 17.88 -4.90
CA LEU A 52 5.43 18.20 -4.70
C LEU A 52 4.49 17.90 -5.88
N PHE A 53 4.97 18.00 -7.11
CA PHE A 53 4.16 17.85 -8.33
C PHE A 53 4.59 16.69 -9.21
N ASP A 54 5.35 15.74 -8.69
CA ASP A 54 5.86 14.58 -9.44
C ASP A 54 6.47 14.99 -10.79
N LEU A 55 7.31 16.06 -10.80
CA LEU A 55 7.92 16.59 -12.01
C LEU A 55 8.89 15.57 -12.62
N ARG A 56 8.69 15.19 -13.88
CA ARG A 56 9.39 14.09 -14.54
C ARG A 56 10.45 14.54 -15.51
N ASP A 57 11.49 13.70 -15.67
CA ASP A 57 12.51 13.92 -16.71
C ASP A 57 11.94 13.60 -18.10
N GLU A 58 11.13 12.53 -18.22
CA GLU A 58 10.60 12.04 -19.47
C GLU A 58 9.08 12.27 -19.60
N PRO A 59 8.55 12.43 -20.82
CA PRO A 59 7.11 12.55 -21.03
C PRO A 59 6.35 11.26 -20.64
N GLY A 60 5.19 11.43 -20.02
CA GLY A 60 4.26 10.35 -19.72
C GLY A 60 3.73 10.41 -18.29
N GLY A 61 2.46 10.76 -18.14
CA GLY A 61 1.75 10.73 -16.86
C GLY A 61 2.00 11.90 -15.91
N GLY A 62 2.34 13.07 -16.41
CA GLY A 62 2.50 14.28 -15.61
C GLY A 62 3.35 15.36 -16.28
N PRO A 63 3.51 16.52 -15.62
CA PRO A 63 4.33 17.60 -16.15
C PRO A 63 5.81 17.24 -16.11
N THR A 64 6.54 17.53 -17.21
CA THR A 64 7.99 17.35 -17.25
C THR A 64 8.71 18.58 -16.74
N ILE A 65 9.90 18.35 -16.17
CA ILE A 65 10.82 19.42 -15.73
C ILE A 65 11.11 20.38 -16.89
N GLU A 66 11.35 19.84 -18.10
CA GLU A 66 11.60 20.65 -19.29
C GLU A 66 10.39 21.51 -19.64
N TRP A 67 9.18 20.97 -19.58
CA TRP A 67 7.97 21.74 -19.87
C TRP A 67 7.76 22.86 -18.87
N VAL A 68 7.82 22.55 -17.56
CA VAL A 68 7.67 23.55 -16.50
C VAL A 68 8.77 24.61 -16.59
N SER A 69 10.03 24.21 -16.84
CA SER A 69 11.16 25.15 -17.02
C SER A 69 10.91 26.11 -18.19
N ARG A 70 10.46 25.59 -19.31
CA ARG A 70 10.16 26.38 -20.51
C ARG A 70 9.05 27.41 -20.28
N VAL A 71 8.01 27.02 -19.54
CA VAL A 71 6.86 27.86 -19.26
C VAL A 71 7.15 28.94 -18.21
N SER A 72 7.83 28.54 -17.14
CA SER A 72 8.09 29.42 -15.99
C SER A 72 9.35 30.26 -16.14
N GLY A 73 10.30 29.83 -17.00
CA GLY A 73 11.63 30.41 -17.11
C GLY A 73 12.56 30.05 -15.95
N LEU A 74 12.16 29.13 -15.06
CA LEU A 74 12.98 28.63 -13.95
C LEU A 74 13.94 27.55 -14.43
N GLY A 75 15.12 27.48 -13.79
CA GLY A 75 16.10 26.43 -14.10
C GLY A 75 15.63 25.04 -13.63
N PRO A 76 15.98 23.95 -14.36
CA PRO A 76 15.66 22.58 -13.93
C PRO A 76 16.14 22.27 -12.50
N ALA A 77 17.34 22.71 -12.13
CA ALA A 77 17.88 22.50 -10.79
C ALA A 77 17.08 23.24 -9.71
N ASP A 78 16.55 24.43 -10.01
CA ASP A 78 15.70 25.14 -9.07
C ASP A 78 14.37 24.42 -8.87
N LEU A 79 13.77 23.89 -9.94
CA LEU A 79 12.51 23.11 -9.90
C LEU A 79 12.66 21.82 -9.07
N LEU A 80 13.83 21.16 -9.14
CA LEU A 80 14.11 19.93 -8.42
C LEU A 80 14.47 20.12 -6.94
N HIS A 81 15.14 21.25 -6.60
CA HIS A 81 15.74 21.41 -5.27
C HIS A 81 15.10 22.52 -4.43
N SER A 82 14.16 23.25 -4.99
CA SER A 82 13.44 24.33 -4.28
C SER A 82 11.93 24.11 -4.34
N PRO A 83 11.29 23.68 -3.24
CA PRO A 83 9.83 23.55 -3.18
C PRO A 83 9.11 24.83 -3.63
N ARG A 84 9.61 25.99 -3.23
CA ARG A 84 9.08 27.29 -3.67
C ARG A 84 9.16 27.49 -5.19
N ALA A 85 10.27 27.08 -5.82
CA ALA A 85 10.42 27.18 -7.28
C ALA A 85 9.49 26.16 -7.99
N SER A 86 9.35 24.96 -7.44
CA SER A 86 8.43 23.94 -7.95
C SER A 86 6.99 24.43 -7.93
N VAL A 87 6.51 24.98 -6.80
CA VAL A 87 5.18 25.58 -6.68
C VAL A 87 4.96 26.71 -7.69
N ARG A 88 5.94 27.62 -7.82
CA ARG A 88 5.88 28.73 -8.79
C ARG A 88 5.84 28.23 -10.23
N GLY A 89 6.62 27.18 -10.53
CA GLY A 89 6.63 26.52 -11.84
C GLY A 89 5.30 25.90 -12.20
N ALA A 90 4.70 25.17 -11.26
CA ALA A 90 3.37 24.57 -11.42
C ALA A 90 2.28 25.63 -11.62
N ALA A 91 2.33 26.72 -10.86
CA ALA A 91 1.39 27.84 -11.02
C ALA A 91 1.50 28.49 -12.42
N ALA A 92 2.72 28.67 -12.92
CA ALA A 92 2.94 29.18 -14.27
C ALA A 92 2.37 28.24 -15.35
N LEU A 93 2.55 26.92 -15.17
CA LEU A 93 2.01 25.91 -16.07
C LEU A 93 0.50 25.88 -16.04
N LEU A 94 -0.13 25.91 -14.85
CA LEU A 94 -1.57 25.96 -14.69
C LEU A 94 -2.17 27.19 -15.38
N ALA A 95 -1.55 28.37 -15.17
CA ALA A 95 -1.97 29.61 -15.82
C ALA A 95 -1.83 29.54 -17.36
N GLN A 96 -0.77 28.91 -17.87
CA GLN A 96 -0.60 28.73 -19.32
C GLN A 96 -1.68 27.81 -19.88
N ALA A 97 -1.92 26.64 -19.24
CA ALA A 97 -2.94 25.69 -19.65
C ALA A 97 -4.35 26.32 -19.66
N ALA A 98 -4.67 27.08 -18.61
CA ALA A 98 -5.93 27.80 -18.51
C ALA A 98 -6.12 28.83 -19.64
N ARG A 99 -5.09 29.61 -19.96
CA ARG A 99 -5.16 30.53 -21.10
C ARG A 99 -5.31 29.81 -22.42
N ALA A 100 -4.62 28.70 -22.59
CA ALA A 100 -4.70 27.91 -23.84
C ALA A 100 -6.11 27.37 -24.08
N SER A 101 -6.79 26.91 -23.04
CA SER A 101 -8.16 26.36 -23.12
C SER A 101 -9.25 27.46 -23.14
N ASN A 102 -8.98 28.65 -22.61
CA ASN A 102 -9.96 29.73 -22.44
C ASN A 102 -9.68 30.97 -23.32
N GLY A 103 -9.25 30.78 -24.55
CA GLY A 103 -9.11 31.89 -25.54
C GLY A 103 -8.07 32.92 -25.19
N GLY A 104 -7.06 32.61 -24.39
CA GLY A 104 -5.96 33.51 -23.99
C GLY A 104 -6.20 34.26 -22.68
N VAL A 105 -7.32 34.04 -22.00
CA VAL A 105 -7.72 34.72 -20.77
C VAL A 105 -7.76 33.71 -19.61
N LEU A 106 -7.35 34.11 -18.41
CA LEU A 106 -7.53 33.27 -17.23
C LEU A 106 -9.01 33.21 -16.83
N PRO A 107 -9.52 32.05 -16.40
CA PRO A 107 -10.81 31.98 -15.71
C PRO A 107 -10.78 32.77 -14.39
N PRO A 108 -11.96 33.16 -13.83
CA PRO A 108 -12.02 33.69 -12.48
C PRO A 108 -11.43 32.73 -11.46
N VAL A 109 -10.68 33.21 -10.47
CA VAL A 109 -10.03 32.36 -9.45
C VAL A 109 -11.01 31.72 -8.48
N ASP A 110 -12.22 32.28 -8.36
CA ASP A 110 -13.33 31.81 -7.54
C ASP A 110 -14.30 30.87 -8.29
N ASP A 111 -14.08 30.63 -9.58
CA ASP A 111 -14.85 29.68 -10.37
C ASP A 111 -13.98 28.44 -10.64
N LEU A 112 -13.84 27.57 -9.64
CA LEU A 112 -12.95 26.39 -9.73
C LEU A 112 -13.31 25.46 -10.89
N MET A 113 -14.60 25.38 -11.26
CA MET A 113 -15.08 24.56 -12.36
C MET A 113 -14.55 25.04 -13.72
N ALA A 114 -14.27 26.32 -13.85
CA ALA A 114 -13.72 26.88 -15.09
C ALA A 114 -12.24 26.53 -15.32
N TRP A 115 -11.59 25.89 -14.33
CA TRP A 115 -10.19 25.44 -14.40
C TRP A 115 -10.02 23.98 -14.84
N ASP A 116 -11.12 23.27 -15.08
CA ASP A 116 -11.16 21.85 -15.46
C ASP A 116 -10.14 21.47 -16.55
N ALA A 117 -10.19 22.18 -17.69
CA ALA A 117 -9.28 21.94 -18.80
C ALA A 117 -7.81 22.24 -18.47
N ALA A 118 -7.55 23.14 -17.52
CA ALA A 118 -6.19 23.42 -17.07
C ALA A 118 -5.68 22.34 -16.11
N MET A 119 -6.52 21.84 -15.21
CA MET A 119 -6.21 20.71 -14.33
C MET A 119 -5.92 19.45 -15.14
N THR A 120 -6.71 19.18 -16.17
CA THR A 120 -6.52 18.04 -17.11
C THR A 120 -5.11 18.00 -17.70
N ALA A 121 -4.47 19.14 -17.95
CA ALA A 121 -3.12 19.20 -18.49
C ALA A 121 -2.05 18.56 -17.58
N PHE A 122 -2.31 18.45 -16.28
CA PHE A 122 -1.41 17.82 -15.31
C PHE A 122 -1.53 16.30 -15.29
N SER A 123 -2.60 15.70 -15.82
CA SER A 123 -2.73 14.24 -15.92
C SER A 123 -1.64 13.61 -16.79
N GLY A 124 -1.04 14.39 -17.71
CA GLY A 124 -0.02 13.94 -18.65
C GLY A 124 -0.49 12.83 -19.60
N SER A 125 -1.77 12.58 -19.68
CA SER A 125 -2.38 11.52 -20.51
C SER A 125 -3.25 12.11 -21.61
N ASP A 126 -3.23 11.47 -22.78
CA ASP A 126 -4.16 11.76 -23.88
C ASP A 126 -5.44 10.89 -23.80
N ASP A 127 -5.51 9.93 -22.86
CA ASP A 127 -6.69 9.09 -22.66
C ASP A 127 -7.76 9.85 -21.86
N PRO A 128 -8.95 10.09 -22.44
CA PRO A 128 -10.01 10.84 -21.75
C PRO A 128 -10.49 10.20 -20.44
N ARG A 129 -10.31 8.88 -20.26
CA ARG A 129 -10.68 8.17 -19.02
C ARG A 129 -9.72 8.53 -17.90
N ILE A 130 -8.41 8.58 -18.17
CA ILE A 130 -7.41 9.01 -17.20
C ILE A 130 -7.56 10.49 -16.90
N GLN A 131 -7.76 11.31 -17.92
CA GLN A 131 -8.03 12.73 -17.74
C GLN A 131 -9.24 12.96 -16.82
N GLY A 132 -10.35 12.28 -17.09
CA GLY A 132 -11.56 12.38 -16.28
C GLY A 132 -11.37 11.86 -14.84
N MET A 133 -10.63 10.76 -14.68
CA MET A 133 -10.29 10.19 -13.37
C MET A 133 -9.41 11.16 -12.57
N TYR A 134 -8.35 11.68 -13.17
CA TYR A 134 -7.42 12.62 -12.53
C TYR A 134 -8.13 13.88 -12.04
N VAL A 135 -8.92 14.50 -12.91
CA VAL A 135 -9.68 15.71 -12.58
C VAL A 135 -10.74 15.45 -11.50
N ARG A 136 -11.37 14.27 -11.52
CA ARG A 136 -12.29 13.86 -10.45
C ARG A 136 -11.59 13.83 -9.10
N PHE A 137 -10.40 13.26 -8.99
CA PHE A 137 -9.65 13.21 -7.73
C PHE A 137 -9.29 14.59 -7.20
N LEU A 138 -8.93 15.52 -8.10
CA LEU A 138 -8.72 16.91 -7.72
C LEU A 138 -9.99 17.55 -7.14
N TYR A 139 -11.15 17.28 -7.77
CA TYR A 139 -12.42 17.80 -7.27
C TYR A 139 -12.87 17.11 -5.97
N GLU A 140 -12.57 15.84 -5.77
CA GLU A 140 -12.80 15.18 -4.48
C GLU A 140 -12.02 15.89 -3.37
N ALA A 141 -10.73 16.15 -3.56
CA ALA A 141 -9.91 16.89 -2.61
C ALA A 141 -10.41 18.33 -2.39
N LEU A 142 -10.89 19.01 -3.45
CA LEU A 142 -11.44 20.36 -3.35
C LEU A 142 -12.81 20.42 -2.66
N THR A 143 -13.61 19.35 -2.75
CA THR A 143 -14.96 19.31 -2.17
C THR A 143 -14.93 18.82 -0.73
N GLU A 144 -14.22 17.73 -0.47
CA GLU A 144 -14.14 17.13 0.85
C GLU A 144 -13.17 17.90 1.75
N GLY A 145 -12.20 18.56 1.14
CA GLY A 145 -11.09 19.21 1.83
C GLY A 145 -10.04 18.21 2.26
N VAL A 146 -8.87 18.73 2.63
CA VAL A 146 -7.78 17.95 3.20
C VAL A 146 -7.41 18.56 4.55
N PRO A 147 -7.40 17.78 5.64
CA PRO A 147 -7.04 18.26 6.97
C PRO A 147 -5.65 18.91 6.99
N LEU A 148 -5.40 19.74 8.01
CA LEU A 148 -4.11 20.38 8.21
C LEU A 148 -3.03 19.32 8.39
N ASP A 149 -2.09 19.27 7.45
CA ASP A 149 -0.87 18.49 7.57
C ASP A 149 0.12 19.21 8.51
N ALA A 150 0.55 18.50 9.55
CA ALA A 150 1.36 19.10 10.61
C ALA A 150 2.82 19.36 10.19
N GLU A 151 3.32 18.66 9.18
CA GLU A 151 4.70 18.78 8.70
C GLU A 151 4.84 19.96 7.74
N THR A 152 3.94 20.06 6.77
CA THR A 152 3.97 21.08 5.73
C THR A 152 3.19 22.33 6.09
N GLY A 153 2.27 22.25 7.04
CA GLY A 153 1.34 23.32 7.40
C GLY A 153 0.28 23.59 6.33
N LEU A 154 0.12 22.71 5.35
CA LEU A 154 -0.85 22.82 4.26
C LEU A 154 -2.18 22.17 4.63
N SER A 155 -3.26 22.65 4.03
CA SER A 155 -4.61 22.10 4.11
C SER A 155 -5.43 22.56 2.92
N ILE A 156 -6.51 21.84 2.61
CA ILE A 156 -7.52 22.28 1.65
C ILE A 156 -8.83 22.42 2.42
N ILE A 157 -9.45 23.60 2.34
CA ILE A 157 -10.78 23.81 2.90
C ILE A 157 -11.78 23.34 1.84
N GLY A 158 -12.66 22.40 2.20
CA GLY A 158 -13.66 21.85 1.29
C GLY A 158 -14.66 22.92 0.84
N GLU A 159 -15.04 22.87 -0.44
CA GLU A 159 -16.01 23.77 -1.06
C GLU A 159 -17.21 22.97 -1.59
N ASP A 160 -18.41 23.57 -1.55
CA ASP A 160 -19.63 22.94 -2.11
C ASP A 160 -19.64 23.13 -3.64
N LEU A 161 -19.05 22.18 -4.36
CA LEU A 161 -18.95 22.18 -5.81
C LEU A 161 -20.03 21.30 -6.46
N PRO A 162 -20.66 21.75 -7.57
CA PRO A 162 -21.69 20.98 -8.26
C PRO A 162 -21.06 19.84 -9.09
N LEU A 163 -20.77 18.70 -8.46
CA LEU A 163 -20.10 17.54 -9.09
C LEU A 163 -21.06 16.60 -9.86
N ASP A 164 -22.29 16.99 -10.14
CA ASP A 164 -23.30 16.19 -10.84
C ASP A 164 -22.93 15.84 -12.29
N TRP A 165 -21.92 16.50 -12.86
CA TRP A 165 -21.37 16.22 -14.20
C TRP A 165 -20.19 15.23 -14.19
N VAL A 166 -19.60 14.94 -13.04
CA VAL A 166 -18.56 13.92 -12.91
C VAL A 166 -19.24 12.56 -13.11
N SER A 167 -19.50 12.21 -14.37
CA SER A 167 -20.08 10.92 -14.70
C SER A 167 -19.10 9.83 -14.28
N VAL A 168 -19.48 9.08 -13.25
CA VAL A 168 -18.84 7.78 -12.97
C VAL A 168 -18.96 6.96 -14.25
N PRO A 169 -17.86 6.54 -14.89
CA PRO A 169 -17.96 5.64 -16.03
C PRO A 169 -18.81 4.43 -15.63
N PRO A 170 -19.66 3.90 -16.52
CA PRO A 170 -20.36 2.67 -16.22
C PRO A 170 -19.33 1.59 -15.84
N PRO A 171 -19.62 0.70 -14.88
CA PRO A 171 -18.70 -0.37 -14.53
C PRO A 171 -18.28 -1.10 -15.81
N PRO A 172 -17.00 -1.29 -16.03
CA PRO A 172 -16.53 -1.89 -17.26
C PRO A 172 -17.02 -3.34 -17.33
N THR A 173 -17.57 -3.71 -18.44
CA THR A 173 -17.92 -5.11 -18.75
C THR A 173 -16.70 -6.00 -18.99
N ALA A 174 -15.50 -5.49 -18.80
CA ALA A 174 -14.24 -6.09 -19.17
C ALA A 174 -13.30 -6.43 -17.99
N CYS A 175 -13.63 -6.10 -16.75
CA CYS A 175 -12.81 -6.51 -15.61
C CYS A 175 -13.05 -7.97 -15.24
N ASP A 176 -11.96 -8.65 -14.82
CA ASP A 176 -12.04 -10.01 -14.25
C ASP A 176 -12.65 -10.01 -12.85
N TYR A 177 -12.41 -8.95 -12.07
CA TYR A 177 -12.95 -8.73 -10.73
C TYR A 177 -14.22 -7.88 -10.77
N ALA A 178 -15.32 -8.38 -10.20
CA ALA A 178 -16.61 -7.69 -10.20
C ALA A 178 -16.62 -6.36 -9.42
N GLY A 179 -15.75 -6.22 -8.41
CA GLY A 179 -15.58 -4.99 -7.63
C GLY A 179 -14.62 -3.97 -8.27
N CYS A 180 -14.12 -4.24 -9.46
CA CYS A 180 -13.28 -3.32 -10.22
C CYS A 180 -14.08 -2.08 -10.62
N TYR A 181 -13.52 -0.91 -10.34
CA TYR A 181 -14.13 0.36 -10.73
C TYR A 181 -14.06 0.59 -12.24
N GLN A 182 -12.92 0.26 -12.87
CA GLN A 182 -12.69 0.44 -14.30
C GLN A 182 -11.57 -0.44 -14.83
N PHE A 183 -11.59 -0.67 -16.15
CA PHE A 183 -10.49 -1.26 -16.89
C PHE A 183 -9.82 -0.19 -17.77
N ILE A 184 -8.55 0.09 -17.49
CA ILE A 184 -7.71 0.98 -18.30
C ILE A 184 -6.48 0.16 -18.73
N ALA A 185 -6.46 -0.30 -19.96
CA ALA A 185 -5.40 -1.18 -20.44
C ALA A 185 -4.02 -0.53 -20.32
N ALA A 186 -3.07 -1.25 -19.77
CA ALA A 186 -1.66 -0.92 -19.88
C ALA A 186 -1.22 -0.90 -21.35
N SER A 187 -0.11 -0.24 -21.67
CA SER A 187 0.46 -0.33 -23.02
C SER A 187 0.75 -1.79 -23.37
N SER A 188 0.41 -2.21 -24.57
CA SER A 188 0.73 -3.57 -25.06
C SER A 188 2.24 -3.85 -25.15
N ALA A 189 3.09 -2.84 -24.93
CA ALA A 189 4.54 -2.98 -24.84
C ALA A 189 5.01 -3.36 -23.41
N ASN A 190 4.11 -3.33 -22.42
CA ASN A 190 4.45 -3.48 -21.00
C ASN A 190 3.94 -4.79 -20.37
N TYR A 191 3.28 -5.64 -21.13
CA TYR A 191 2.80 -6.95 -20.70
C TYR A 191 2.87 -7.95 -21.85
N SER A 192 2.69 -9.22 -21.58
CA SER A 192 2.67 -10.25 -22.62
C SER A 192 1.26 -10.79 -22.78
N ASN A 193 0.73 -10.76 -24.01
CA ASN A 193 -0.51 -11.48 -24.34
C ASN A 193 -0.27 -12.98 -24.17
N TYR A 194 -1.15 -13.59 -23.38
CA TYR A 194 -1.07 -15.00 -23.04
C TYR A 194 -2.49 -15.60 -23.06
N SER A 195 -2.65 -16.79 -22.57
CA SER A 195 -3.97 -17.41 -22.36
C SER A 195 -3.86 -18.29 -21.12
N ARG A 196 -3.47 -17.65 -20.00
CA ARG A 196 -3.39 -18.34 -18.71
C ARG A 196 -4.77 -18.83 -18.28
N THR A 197 -4.79 -19.95 -17.64
CA THR A 197 -5.96 -20.51 -16.98
C THR A 197 -5.78 -20.44 -15.47
N ALA A 198 -6.82 -20.71 -14.70
CA ALA A 198 -6.74 -20.80 -13.25
C ALA A 198 -5.63 -21.76 -12.75
N ALA A 199 -5.31 -22.79 -13.51
CA ALA A 199 -4.24 -23.74 -13.15
C ALA A 199 -2.82 -23.17 -13.31
N ASP A 200 -2.67 -22.07 -14.04
CA ASP A 200 -1.39 -21.41 -14.30
C ASP A 200 -1.09 -20.30 -13.27
N ILE A 201 -2.11 -19.89 -12.50
CA ILE A 201 -2.04 -18.78 -11.54
C ILE A 201 -2.04 -19.37 -10.12
N GLY A 202 -0.89 -19.31 -9.45
CA GLY A 202 -0.68 -19.89 -8.13
C GLY A 202 -0.34 -18.88 -7.04
N TYR A 203 -0.14 -17.59 -7.39
CA TYR A 203 0.29 -16.57 -6.43
C TYR A 203 -0.47 -15.25 -6.63
N VAL A 204 -0.61 -14.50 -5.53
CA VAL A 204 -0.89 -13.08 -5.54
C VAL A 204 0.35 -12.35 -5.01
N VAL A 205 0.86 -11.37 -5.77
CA VAL A 205 2.01 -10.57 -5.37
C VAL A 205 1.54 -9.16 -5.04
N VAL A 206 1.78 -8.76 -3.79
CA VAL A 206 1.44 -7.45 -3.24
C VAL A 206 2.61 -6.50 -3.47
N HIS A 207 2.32 -5.35 -4.08
CA HIS A 207 3.28 -4.30 -4.39
C HIS A 207 2.87 -2.98 -3.76
N THR A 208 3.81 -2.02 -3.73
CA THR A 208 3.54 -0.60 -3.48
C THR A 208 4.17 0.21 -4.60
N THR A 209 3.38 1.07 -5.21
CA THR A 209 3.69 1.78 -6.46
C THR A 209 4.91 2.69 -6.37
N GLN A 210 5.31 3.13 -5.17
CA GLN A 210 6.25 4.24 -4.95
C GLN A 210 5.83 5.47 -5.76
N GLY A 211 4.55 5.84 -5.66
CA GLY A 211 3.93 6.93 -6.40
C GLY A 211 2.42 7.00 -6.24
N SER A 212 1.81 7.99 -6.90
CA SER A 212 0.36 8.18 -6.88
C SER A 212 -0.38 7.17 -7.77
N TYR A 213 -1.67 6.97 -7.46
CA TYR A 213 -2.55 6.07 -8.22
C TYR A 213 -2.67 6.47 -9.69
N SER A 214 -2.98 7.73 -9.97
CA SER A 214 -3.10 8.25 -11.34
C SER A 214 -1.76 8.20 -12.09
N GLY A 215 -0.67 8.50 -11.39
CA GLY A 215 0.68 8.42 -11.91
C GLY A 215 1.06 7.00 -12.32
N THR A 216 0.73 6.00 -11.49
CA THR A 216 0.95 4.58 -11.79
C THR A 216 0.20 4.13 -13.04
N ILE A 217 -1.10 4.48 -13.14
CA ILE A 217 -1.92 4.15 -14.30
C ILE A 217 -1.34 4.76 -15.58
N SER A 218 -0.95 6.03 -15.52
CA SER A 218 -0.32 6.72 -16.64
C SER A 218 1.03 6.10 -17.02
N TRP A 219 1.82 5.67 -16.02
CA TRP A 219 3.10 5.02 -16.24
C TRP A 219 2.94 3.67 -16.94
N PHE A 220 2.01 2.84 -16.53
CA PHE A 220 1.74 1.56 -17.19
C PHE A 220 1.21 1.71 -18.62
N GLN A 221 0.62 2.85 -18.96
CA GLN A 221 0.25 3.18 -20.34
C GLN A 221 1.41 3.72 -21.19
N ASN A 222 2.48 4.18 -20.56
CA ASN A 222 3.67 4.62 -21.30
C ASN A 222 4.40 3.41 -21.88
N SER A 223 4.50 3.34 -23.22
CA SER A 223 5.13 2.21 -23.93
C SER A 223 6.62 2.01 -23.62
N SER A 224 7.27 2.97 -22.96
CA SER A 224 8.67 2.91 -22.55
C SER A 224 8.84 2.39 -21.12
N ALA A 225 7.75 2.17 -20.37
CA ALA A 225 7.82 1.79 -18.96
C ALA A 225 8.40 0.39 -18.74
N SER A 226 8.12 -0.56 -19.66
CA SER A 226 8.54 -1.96 -19.56
C SER A 226 8.11 -2.68 -18.27
N VAL A 227 7.04 -2.18 -17.63
CA VAL A 227 6.43 -2.74 -16.42
C VAL A 227 4.92 -2.58 -16.46
N SER A 228 4.20 -3.46 -15.78
CA SER A 228 2.76 -3.34 -15.54
C SER A 228 2.36 -4.29 -14.42
N ALA A 229 1.23 -4.03 -13.75
CA ALA A 229 0.56 -4.99 -12.89
C ALA A 229 -0.87 -5.22 -13.36
N HIS A 230 -1.54 -6.24 -12.82
CA HIS A 230 -2.92 -6.55 -13.20
C HIS A 230 -3.88 -5.54 -12.61
N TYR A 231 -3.65 -5.12 -11.38
CA TYR A 231 -4.51 -4.19 -10.65
C TYR A 231 -3.71 -3.08 -9.97
N VAL A 232 -4.36 -1.94 -9.82
CA VAL A 232 -3.89 -0.80 -9.01
C VAL A 232 -5.00 -0.44 -8.04
N VAL A 233 -4.67 -0.30 -6.74
CA VAL A 233 -5.60 0.03 -5.65
C VAL A 233 -5.24 1.40 -5.09
N ARG A 234 -6.23 2.30 -5.03
CA ARG A 234 -6.08 3.65 -4.51
C ARG A 234 -6.09 3.65 -2.98
N SER A 235 -5.27 4.50 -2.38
CA SER A 235 -5.13 4.60 -0.93
C SER A 235 -6.38 5.18 -0.28
N SER A 236 -6.90 6.29 -0.78
CA SER A 236 -7.91 7.10 -0.07
C SER A 236 -9.27 6.40 0.09
N ASP A 237 -9.72 5.62 -0.90
CA ASP A 237 -11.05 4.99 -0.94
C ASP A 237 -11.04 3.50 -1.34
N GLY A 238 -9.87 2.95 -1.61
CA GLY A 238 -9.73 1.56 -2.06
C GLY A 238 -10.21 1.31 -3.50
N GLN A 239 -10.36 2.35 -4.34
CA GLN A 239 -10.77 2.18 -5.73
C GLN A 239 -9.80 1.27 -6.49
N VAL A 240 -10.34 0.27 -7.19
CA VAL A 240 -9.57 -0.72 -7.96
C VAL A 240 -9.65 -0.43 -9.45
N THR A 241 -8.52 -0.21 -10.11
CA THR A 241 -8.42 -0.21 -11.58
C THR A 241 -7.68 -1.45 -12.05
N GLN A 242 -8.25 -2.18 -13.00
CA GLN A 242 -7.56 -3.27 -13.70
C GLN A 242 -6.85 -2.74 -14.93
N MET A 243 -5.60 -3.16 -15.14
CA MET A 243 -4.76 -2.68 -16.24
C MET A 243 -4.28 -3.79 -17.17
N VAL A 244 -4.19 -5.04 -16.70
CA VAL A 244 -3.88 -6.23 -17.49
C VAL A 244 -4.91 -7.30 -17.15
N LEU A 245 -5.43 -8.02 -18.12
CA LEU A 245 -6.32 -9.17 -17.89
C LEU A 245 -5.55 -10.29 -17.18
N GLU A 246 -6.20 -11.03 -16.30
CA GLU A 246 -5.53 -12.13 -15.58
C GLU A 246 -5.10 -13.27 -16.51
N GLU A 247 -5.73 -13.44 -17.68
CA GLU A 247 -5.27 -14.37 -18.70
C GLU A 247 -3.95 -13.96 -19.37
N ASP A 248 -3.58 -12.69 -19.28
CA ASP A 248 -2.33 -12.14 -19.79
C ASP A 248 -1.26 -12.07 -18.67
N VAL A 249 -0.03 -11.74 -19.01
CA VAL A 249 1.10 -11.73 -18.07
C VAL A 249 1.57 -10.31 -17.82
N GLY A 250 1.26 -9.74 -16.67
CA GLY A 250 1.82 -8.48 -16.18
C GLY A 250 3.31 -8.62 -15.88
N TRP A 251 4.08 -7.57 -16.12
CA TRP A 251 5.54 -7.54 -15.83
C TRP A 251 5.79 -6.78 -14.52
N HIS A 252 5.51 -7.43 -13.38
CA HIS A 252 5.56 -6.77 -12.06
C HIS A 252 6.58 -7.36 -11.09
N ALA A 253 6.91 -8.67 -11.21
CA ALA A 253 7.64 -9.38 -10.17
C ALA A 253 9.17 -9.38 -10.38
N GLY A 254 9.69 -8.75 -11.45
CA GLY A 254 11.12 -8.82 -11.78
C GLY A 254 11.64 -10.23 -12.11
N SER A 255 10.76 -11.24 -12.03
CA SER A 255 11.03 -12.65 -12.28
C SER A 255 10.01 -13.20 -13.28
N TRP A 256 10.49 -13.71 -14.41
CA TRP A 256 9.58 -14.22 -15.44
C TRP A 256 8.70 -15.38 -14.96
N SER A 257 9.26 -16.30 -14.15
CA SER A 257 8.48 -17.41 -13.60
C SER A 257 7.37 -16.95 -12.67
N TYR A 258 7.62 -15.92 -11.86
CA TYR A 258 6.60 -15.33 -10.99
C TYR A 258 5.61 -14.48 -11.78
N ASN A 259 6.04 -13.71 -12.77
CA ASN A 259 5.11 -13.02 -13.68
C ASN A 259 4.12 -14.00 -14.34
N LEU A 260 4.60 -15.17 -14.80
CA LEU A 260 3.77 -16.22 -15.40
C LEU A 260 2.77 -16.84 -14.41
N ALA A 261 3.14 -16.97 -13.15
CA ALA A 261 2.40 -17.74 -12.16
C ALA A 261 1.62 -16.87 -11.16
N SER A 262 1.55 -15.55 -11.36
CA SER A 262 0.92 -14.66 -10.38
C SER A 262 0.01 -13.59 -10.97
N VAL A 263 -0.80 -13.02 -10.10
CA VAL A 263 -1.50 -11.76 -10.29
C VAL A 263 -0.83 -10.71 -9.40
N GLY A 264 -0.35 -9.62 -9.99
CA GLY A 264 0.25 -8.50 -9.25
C GLY A 264 -0.78 -7.43 -8.93
N ILE A 265 -0.77 -6.95 -7.69
CA ILE A 265 -1.61 -5.87 -7.18
C ILE A 265 -0.72 -4.75 -6.68
N GLU A 266 -0.79 -3.59 -7.29
CA GLU A 266 -0.10 -2.38 -6.88
C GLU A 266 -0.97 -1.57 -5.92
N HIS A 267 -0.37 -1.09 -4.84
CA HIS A 267 -1.03 -0.24 -3.85
C HIS A 267 -0.41 1.15 -3.91
N GLU A 268 -1.26 2.16 -4.04
CA GLU A 268 -0.82 3.55 -4.08
C GLU A 268 -0.01 3.91 -2.83
N GLY A 269 1.08 4.64 -3.02
CA GLY A 269 1.85 5.25 -1.92
C GLY A 269 3.33 4.91 -1.92
N TRP A 270 3.97 5.20 -0.79
CA TRP A 270 5.39 4.98 -0.53
C TRP A 270 5.60 4.11 0.71
N VAL A 271 6.51 3.16 0.62
CA VAL A 271 6.79 2.18 1.71
C VAL A 271 7.38 2.80 2.97
N ASP A 272 7.94 4.01 2.88
CA ASP A 272 8.55 4.74 3.99
C ASP A 272 7.55 5.59 4.79
N GLU A 273 6.28 5.66 4.36
CA GLU A 273 5.19 6.36 5.06
C GLU A 273 3.92 5.49 5.16
N PRO A 274 4.00 4.29 5.73
CA PRO A 274 2.88 3.35 5.76
C PRO A 274 1.64 3.91 6.48
N GLU A 275 1.83 4.73 7.51
CA GLU A 275 0.74 5.35 8.26
C GLU A 275 -0.07 6.38 7.47
N VAL A 276 0.49 6.91 6.38
CA VAL A 276 -0.20 7.84 5.48
C VAL A 276 -0.94 7.09 4.39
N TRP A 277 -0.28 6.05 3.83
CA TRP A 277 -0.72 5.43 2.58
C TRP A 277 -1.51 4.14 2.77
N TYR A 278 -1.22 3.34 3.82
CA TYR A 278 -1.87 2.04 3.99
C TYR A 278 -3.15 2.18 4.81
N THR A 279 -4.18 2.73 4.18
CA THR A 279 -5.48 3.00 4.80
C THR A 279 -6.35 1.75 4.93
N ASP A 280 -7.31 1.77 5.85
CA ASP A 280 -8.31 0.70 5.99
C ASP A 280 -9.11 0.48 4.71
N ALA A 281 -9.41 1.55 3.97
CA ALA A 281 -10.13 1.48 2.69
C ALA A 281 -9.33 0.69 1.65
N MET A 282 -8.04 0.97 1.53
CA MET A 282 -7.13 0.25 0.63
C MET A 282 -6.99 -1.21 1.03
N TYR A 283 -6.72 -1.50 2.31
CA TYR A 283 -6.62 -2.86 2.82
C TYR A 283 -7.90 -3.67 2.56
N THR A 284 -9.05 -3.10 2.88
CA THR A 284 -10.35 -3.77 2.72
C THR A 284 -10.64 -4.11 1.26
N SER A 285 -10.43 -3.15 0.35
CA SER A 285 -10.69 -3.36 -1.08
C SER A 285 -9.68 -4.34 -1.70
N SER A 286 -8.40 -4.22 -1.35
CA SER A 286 -7.36 -5.14 -1.81
C SER A 286 -7.57 -6.56 -1.29
N ALA A 287 -7.98 -6.71 -0.03
CA ALA A 287 -8.30 -8.02 0.54
C ALA A 287 -9.48 -8.68 -0.15
N ALA A 288 -10.54 -7.93 -0.46
CA ALA A 288 -11.68 -8.44 -1.22
C ALA A 288 -11.27 -8.87 -2.64
N LEU A 289 -10.43 -8.09 -3.32
CA LEU A 289 -9.85 -8.43 -4.61
C LEU A 289 -9.00 -9.70 -4.52
N THR A 290 -8.10 -9.80 -3.52
CA THR A 290 -7.23 -10.95 -3.32
C THR A 290 -8.04 -12.21 -3.01
N ALA A 291 -9.06 -12.13 -2.17
CA ALA A 291 -9.96 -13.25 -1.88
C ALA A 291 -10.68 -13.76 -3.15
N ASP A 292 -11.15 -12.85 -4.01
CA ASP A 292 -11.79 -13.19 -5.29
C ASP A 292 -10.81 -13.85 -6.27
N ILE A 293 -9.59 -13.30 -6.41
CA ILE A 293 -8.52 -13.91 -7.23
C ILE A 293 -8.21 -15.33 -6.72
N CYS A 294 -8.03 -15.50 -5.42
CA CYS A 294 -7.73 -16.79 -4.82
C CYS A 294 -8.88 -17.79 -5.06
N ALA A 295 -10.12 -17.37 -4.88
CA ALA A 295 -11.30 -18.22 -5.10
C ALA A 295 -11.43 -18.67 -6.56
N ARG A 296 -11.21 -17.77 -7.54
CA ARG A 296 -11.30 -18.08 -8.96
C ARG A 296 -10.17 -18.98 -9.45
N ASN A 297 -8.98 -18.87 -8.85
CA ASN A 297 -7.78 -19.60 -9.29
C ASN A 297 -7.43 -20.79 -8.39
N GLY A 298 -8.17 -21.04 -7.31
CA GLY A 298 -7.92 -22.15 -6.39
C GLY A 298 -6.65 -21.98 -5.55
N ILE A 299 -6.26 -20.73 -5.26
CA ILE A 299 -5.09 -20.37 -4.45
C ILE A 299 -5.45 -20.48 -2.97
N SER A 300 -4.60 -21.10 -2.16
CA SER A 300 -4.79 -21.14 -0.71
C SER A 300 -4.63 -19.77 -0.08
N LEU A 301 -5.49 -19.47 0.90
CA LEU A 301 -5.49 -18.18 1.61
C LEU A 301 -4.41 -18.21 2.71
N ASP A 302 -3.16 -18.26 2.34
CA ASP A 302 -2.03 -18.22 3.27
C ASP A 302 -0.82 -17.48 2.69
N ARG A 303 0.15 -17.16 3.57
CA ARG A 303 1.35 -16.40 3.24
C ARG A 303 2.35 -17.13 2.34
N ALA A 304 2.15 -18.42 2.05
CA ALA A 304 2.98 -19.13 1.09
C ALA A 304 2.61 -18.76 -0.37
N TYR A 305 1.38 -18.27 -0.59
CA TYR A 305 0.86 -17.97 -1.93
C TYR A 305 0.45 -16.48 -2.11
N ILE A 306 0.16 -15.78 -1.01
CA ILE A 306 -0.11 -14.34 -1.00
C ILE A 306 1.14 -13.67 -0.43
N ILE A 307 2.00 -13.18 -1.31
CA ILE A 307 3.37 -12.75 -0.96
C ILE A 307 3.60 -11.28 -1.30
N GLY A 308 4.58 -10.67 -0.64
CA GLY A 308 5.09 -9.35 -1.04
C GLY A 308 6.12 -9.47 -2.16
N HIS A 309 6.33 -8.41 -2.93
CA HIS A 309 7.35 -8.40 -3.97
C HIS A 309 8.74 -8.74 -3.43
N VAL A 310 9.07 -8.24 -2.24
CA VAL A 310 10.35 -8.53 -1.55
C VAL A 310 10.60 -10.03 -1.34
N GLU A 311 9.55 -10.85 -1.32
CA GLU A 311 9.62 -12.30 -1.09
C GLU A 311 9.79 -13.10 -2.39
N VAL A 312 9.70 -12.44 -3.55
CA VAL A 312 9.97 -13.08 -4.85
C VAL A 312 11.47 -13.40 -4.95
N PRO A 313 11.85 -14.66 -5.22
CA PRO A 313 13.26 -15.02 -5.32
C PRO A 313 14.02 -14.20 -6.35
N GLY A 314 15.08 -13.53 -5.88
CA GLY A 314 15.89 -12.63 -6.69
C GLY A 314 15.35 -11.21 -6.83
N ALA A 315 14.27 -10.86 -6.13
CA ALA A 315 13.76 -9.51 -6.08
C ALA A 315 14.83 -8.51 -5.63
N THR A 316 14.85 -7.35 -6.27
CA THR A 316 15.72 -6.21 -5.89
C THR A 316 14.92 -5.10 -5.22
N HIS A 317 13.61 -5.26 -5.15
CA HIS A 317 12.65 -4.33 -4.55
C HIS A 317 12.32 -4.74 -3.12
N THR A 318 11.86 -3.79 -2.31
CA THR A 318 11.57 -4.00 -0.88
C THR A 318 10.08 -3.88 -0.55
N ASP A 319 9.26 -3.60 -1.54
CA ASP A 319 7.80 -3.42 -1.39
C ASP A 319 7.10 -4.76 -1.08
N PRO A 320 5.98 -4.72 -0.34
CA PRO A 320 5.28 -3.54 0.18
C PRO A 320 5.92 -2.93 1.44
N GLY A 321 7.14 -3.31 1.81
CA GLY A 321 7.87 -2.80 2.95
C GLY A 321 7.43 -3.41 4.29
N THR A 322 8.18 -3.07 5.35
CA THR A 322 7.93 -3.58 6.70
C THR A 322 6.70 -2.95 7.39
N GLY A 323 6.18 -1.86 6.84
CA GLY A 323 4.98 -1.19 7.33
C GLY A 323 3.67 -1.81 6.82
N TRP A 324 3.74 -2.78 5.90
CA TRP A 324 2.55 -3.51 5.48
C TRP A 324 2.12 -4.48 6.57
N ASP A 325 0.89 -4.32 7.06
CA ASP A 325 0.33 -5.19 8.10
C ASP A 325 -0.25 -6.49 7.51
N TRP A 326 0.61 -7.51 7.47
CA TRP A 326 0.24 -8.81 6.94
C TRP A 326 -0.82 -9.52 7.77
N SER A 327 -0.84 -9.35 9.09
CA SER A 327 -1.85 -9.98 9.95
C SER A 327 -3.23 -9.42 9.62
N TYR A 328 -3.34 -8.10 9.67
CA TYR A 328 -4.57 -7.39 9.34
C TYR A 328 -5.05 -7.70 7.90
N TYR A 329 -4.12 -7.71 6.94
CA TYR A 329 -4.47 -8.00 5.54
C TYR A 329 -5.02 -9.42 5.35
N MET A 330 -4.38 -10.44 5.96
CA MET A 330 -4.84 -11.82 5.88
C MET A 330 -6.18 -12.04 6.57
N ASP A 331 -6.46 -11.35 7.67
CA ASP A 331 -7.76 -11.39 8.35
C ASP A 331 -8.88 -10.82 7.49
N LEU A 332 -8.60 -9.71 6.81
CA LEU A 332 -9.55 -9.12 5.86
C LEU A 332 -9.80 -10.06 4.67
N ILE A 333 -8.77 -10.74 4.13
CA ILE A 333 -8.89 -11.71 3.04
C ILE A 333 -9.78 -12.88 3.48
N ASN A 334 -9.53 -13.44 4.66
CA ASN A 334 -10.32 -14.53 5.23
C ASN A 334 -11.79 -14.11 5.41
N THR A 335 -12.03 -12.91 5.89
CA THR A 335 -13.37 -12.32 6.04
C THR A 335 -14.06 -12.17 4.69
N ALA A 336 -13.39 -11.63 3.69
CA ALA A 336 -13.93 -11.39 2.36
C ALA A 336 -14.25 -12.70 1.59
N SER A 337 -13.49 -13.77 1.85
CA SER A 337 -13.69 -15.07 1.19
C SER A 337 -14.97 -15.81 1.62
N GLY A 338 -15.74 -15.26 2.56
CA GLY A 338 -16.90 -15.94 3.14
C GLY A 338 -16.50 -17.13 4.02
N GLY A 339 -15.22 -17.38 4.18
CA GLY A 339 -14.69 -18.07 5.33
C GLY A 339 -15.05 -17.16 6.49
N GLY A 340 -15.97 -17.57 7.32
CA GLY A 340 -16.06 -17.01 8.65
C GLY A 340 -14.75 -17.34 9.35
N GLY A 341 -13.68 -16.66 9.04
CA GLY A 341 -12.63 -16.43 9.97
C GLY A 341 -13.32 -15.75 11.11
N SER A 342 -13.42 -16.39 12.22
CA SER A 342 -13.79 -15.75 13.47
C SER A 342 -12.96 -14.48 13.48
N ALA A 343 -13.62 -13.32 13.45
CA ALA A 343 -12.92 -12.09 13.74
C ALA A 343 -12.05 -12.40 14.95
N THR A 344 -10.74 -12.17 14.85
CA THR A 344 -9.87 -12.38 15.99
C THR A 344 -9.82 -11.10 16.80
N ALA A 345 -9.65 -11.23 18.08
CA ALA A 345 -9.48 -10.13 19.00
C ALA A 345 -8.29 -10.43 19.93
N ASP A 346 -7.55 -9.41 20.24
CA ASP A 346 -6.52 -9.47 21.25
C ASP A 346 -7.14 -9.23 22.64
N VAL A 347 -6.73 -10.00 23.63
CA VAL A 347 -7.10 -9.75 25.00
C VAL A 347 -5.89 -9.29 25.78
N ILE A 348 -5.94 -8.07 26.26
CA ILE A 348 -4.91 -7.50 27.12
C ILE A 348 -5.47 -7.20 28.51
N GLY A 349 -4.63 -7.18 29.49
CA GLY A 349 -5.06 -6.84 30.84
C GLY A 349 -3.93 -6.71 31.83
N VAL A 350 -4.30 -6.36 33.05
CA VAL A 350 -3.36 -6.39 34.19
C VAL A 350 -3.92 -7.30 35.26
N VAL A 351 -3.01 -7.93 36.00
CA VAL A 351 -3.33 -8.62 37.23
C VAL A 351 -2.85 -7.76 38.42
N ALA A 352 -3.74 -7.46 39.35
CA ALA A 352 -3.46 -6.58 40.47
C ALA A 352 -4.02 -7.12 41.80
N ASP A 353 -3.40 -6.72 42.91
CA ASP A 353 -3.87 -7.02 44.26
C ASP A 353 -5.15 -6.24 44.59
N THR A 354 -6.22 -6.91 44.88
CA THR A 354 -7.50 -6.43 45.40
C THR A 354 -8.27 -5.44 44.51
N ASP A 355 -7.59 -4.59 43.74
CA ASP A 355 -8.22 -3.57 42.89
C ASP A 355 -7.38 -3.28 41.62
N ILE A 356 -8.01 -3.34 40.45
CA ILE A 356 -7.30 -3.19 39.17
C ILE A 356 -6.77 -1.76 38.90
N TYR A 357 -7.28 -0.76 39.63
CA TYR A 357 -6.88 0.64 39.44
C TYR A 357 -5.83 1.11 40.43
N SER A 358 -5.93 0.64 41.69
CA SER A 358 -5.10 1.11 42.80
C SER A 358 -4.23 0.02 43.43
N GLY A 359 -4.49 -1.26 43.14
CA GLY A 359 -3.73 -2.39 43.68
C GLY A 359 -2.32 -2.48 43.08
N ALA A 360 -1.42 -3.10 43.86
CA ALA A 360 -0.09 -3.40 43.34
C ALA A 360 -0.15 -4.40 42.20
N ARG A 361 0.64 -4.20 41.15
CA ARG A 361 0.72 -5.12 40.01
C ARG A 361 1.36 -6.44 40.44
N ILE A 362 0.76 -7.55 40.03
CA ILE A 362 1.26 -8.89 40.34
C ILE A 362 2.05 -9.40 39.13
N VAL A 363 3.37 -9.54 39.36
CA VAL A 363 4.33 -10.01 38.35
C VAL A 363 4.40 -11.53 38.40
N GLY A 364 4.42 -12.18 37.23
CA GLY A 364 4.53 -13.64 37.09
C GLY A 364 3.26 -14.39 37.50
N ALA A 365 2.09 -13.71 37.60
CA ALA A 365 0.81 -14.39 37.73
C ALA A 365 0.55 -15.25 36.50
N SER A 366 0.10 -16.48 36.70
CA SER A 366 -0.36 -17.35 35.61
C SER A 366 -1.75 -16.90 35.15
N VAL A 367 -1.90 -16.64 33.85
CA VAL A 367 -3.17 -16.22 33.25
C VAL A 367 -3.48 -17.20 32.12
N TRP A 368 -4.72 -17.71 32.08
CA TRP A 368 -5.12 -18.65 31.01
C TRP A 368 -6.53 -18.38 30.52
N VAL A 369 -6.79 -18.82 29.30
CA VAL A 369 -8.10 -18.79 28.65
C VAL A 369 -8.77 -20.14 28.85
N GLU A 370 -9.96 -20.20 29.46
CA GLU A 370 -10.67 -21.44 29.77
C GLU A 370 -10.99 -22.24 28.48
N GLU A 371 -11.44 -21.57 27.44
CA GLU A 371 -11.95 -22.18 26.21
C GLU A 371 -10.83 -22.74 25.30
N THR A 372 -9.62 -22.15 25.35
CA THR A 372 -8.48 -22.57 24.51
C THR A 372 -7.39 -23.32 25.29
N GLY A 373 -7.30 -23.09 26.59
CA GLY A 373 -6.24 -23.61 27.44
C GLY A 373 -4.89 -22.88 27.24
N GLU A 374 -4.87 -21.83 26.43
CA GLU A 374 -3.67 -20.99 26.26
C GLU A 374 -3.31 -20.31 27.56
N THR A 375 -2.03 -20.27 27.91
CA THR A 375 -1.54 -19.75 29.18
C THR A 375 -0.34 -18.83 28.97
N VAL A 376 -0.36 -17.67 29.64
CA VAL A 376 0.75 -16.70 29.68
C VAL A 376 1.06 -16.32 31.13
N ALA A 377 2.20 -15.68 31.36
CA ALA A 377 2.51 -15.08 32.66
C ALA A 377 2.51 -13.56 32.53
N THR A 378 2.08 -12.86 33.58
CA THR A 378 2.20 -11.41 33.61
C THR A 378 3.65 -10.94 33.63
N ASP A 379 3.92 -9.85 32.91
CA ASP A 379 5.23 -9.23 32.77
C ASP A 379 5.66 -8.42 34.04
N ALA A 380 6.79 -7.68 33.95
CA ALA A 380 7.34 -6.88 35.05
C ALA A 380 6.41 -5.74 35.53
N ASP A 381 5.45 -5.34 34.72
CA ASP A 381 4.46 -4.31 35.03
C ASP A 381 3.08 -4.90 35.32
N GLY A 382 2.98 -6.25 35.41
CA GLY A 382 1.77 -7.00 35.70
C GLY A 382 0.79 -7.10 34.54
N TYR A 383 1.24 -6.85 33.30
CA TYR A 383 0.45 -7.00 32.08
C TYR A 383 0.51 -8.42 31.52
N TYR A 384 -0.57 -8.81 30.82
CA TYR A 384 -0.64 -10.01 29.99
C TYR A 384 -1.31 -9.72 28.67
N HIS A 385 -1.05 -10.57 27.65
CA HIS A 385 -1.58 -10.43 26.31
C HIS A 385 -1.82 -11.81 25.70
N PHE A 386 -3.03 -12.05 25.20
CA PHE A 386 -3.39 -13.14 24.30
C PHE A 386 -3.67 -12.55 22.93
N TYR A 387 -3.05 -13.10 21.91
CA TYR A 387 -3.16 -12.64 20.53
C TYR A 387 -4.13 -13.51 19.75
N ASP A 388 -4.84 -12.92 18.79
CA ASP A 388 -5.61 -13.61 17.75
C ASP A 388 -6.66 -14.62 18.25
N LEU A 389 -7.28 -14.39 19.40
CA LEU A 389 -8.38 -15.23 19.87
C LEU A 389 -9.60 -15.07 18.95
N PRO A 390 -10.21 -16.16 18.44
CA PRO A 390 -11.41 -16.09 17.62
C PRO A 390 -12.53 -15.30 18.29
N ALA A 391 -13.39 -14.62 17.54
CA ALA A 391 -14.57 -13.95 18.11
C ALA A 391 -15.44 -14.97 18.85
N GLY A 392 -15.85 -14.63 20.07
CA GLY A 392 -16.60 -15.53 20.95
C GLY A 392 -16.63 -15.04 22.38
N ALA A 393 -17.33 -15.79 23.23
CA ALA A 393 -17.33 -15.55 24.68
C ALA A 393 -16.14 -16.28 25.31
N TYR A 394 -15.36 -15.58 26.10
CA TYR A 394 -14.16 -16.12 26.76
C TYR A 394 -14.14 -15.80 28.23
N THR A 395 -13.65 -16.75 29.01
CA THR A 395 -13.33 -16.59 30.43
C THR A 395 -11.83 -16.65 30.60
N ILE A 396 -11.25 -15.55 31.04
CA ILE A 396 -9.84 -15.43 31.34
C ILE A 396 -9.67 -15.56 32.86
N HIS A 397 -8.81 -16.48 33.26
CA HIS A 397 -8.46 -16.75 34.64
C HIS A 397 -7.09 -16.21 34.99
N ALA A 398 -6.90 -15.81 36.23
CA ALA A 398 -5.57 -15.45 36.74
C ALA A 398 -5.34 -16.04 38.14
N CYS A 399 -4.11 -16.42 38.39
CA CYS A 399 -3.68 -17.06 39.63
C CYS A 399 -2.27 -16.61 40.01
N ALA A 400 -2.06 -16.40 41.31
CA ALA A 400 -0.74 -16.12 41.89
C ALA A 400 -0.61 -16.71 43.29
N ASP A 401 0.61 -16.97 43.73
CA ASP A 401 0.88 -17.47 45.07
C ASP A 401 0.35 -16.54 46.16
N GLY A 402 -0.45 -17.05 47.07
CA GLY A 402 -1.03 -16.30 48.17
C GLY A 402 -2.31 -15.56 47.83
N TYR A 403 -2.88 -15.80 46.62
CA TYR A 403 -4.14 -15.22 46.20
C TYR A 403 -5.14 -16.32 45.78
N ASP A 404 -6.41 -16.04 45.96
CA ASP A 404 -7.46 -16.86 45.36
C ASP A 404 -7.58 -16.54 43.84
N GLU A 405 -8.01 -17.52 43.05
CA GLU A 405 -8.20 -17.38 41.62
C GLU A 405 -9.20 -16.26 41.29
N GLY A 406 -8.86 -15.42 40.34
CA GLY A 406 -9.72 -14.39 39.77
C GLY A 406 -10.08 -14.65 38.32
N THR A 407 -11.21 -14.12 37.86
CA THR A 407 -11.69 -14.29 36.48
C THR A 407 -12.17 -12.99 35.86
N CYS A 408 -12.10 -12.92 34.55
CA CYS A 408 -12.72 -11.88 33.73
C CYS A 408 -13.36 -12.50 32.50
N THR A 409 -14.64 -12.24 32.23
CA THR A 409 -15.36 -12.75 31.05
C THR A 409 -15.60 -11.63 30.06
N LYS A 410 -15.34 -11.90 28.78
CA LYS A 410 -15.54 -10.97 27.66
C LYS A 410 -16.16 -11.66 26.44
N ASP A 411 -17.01 -10.94 25.76
CA ASP A 411 -17.44 -11.29 24.40
C ASP A 411 -16.49 -10.56 23.42
N LEU A 412 -15.65 -11.33 22.77
CA LEU A 412 -14.67 -10.83 21.79
C LEU A 412 -15.35 -10.71 20.42
N THR A 413 -15.16 -9.57 19.76
CA THR A 413 -15.70 -9.35 18.40
C THR A 413 -14.59 -9.11 17.38
N SER A 414 -13.73 -8.13 17.62
CA SER A 414 -12.52 -7.83 16.84
C SER A 414 -11.70 -6.77 17.56
N GLY A 415 -10.42 -6.66 17.23
CA GLY A 415 -9.51 -5.67 17.81
C GLY A 415 -9.13 -5.97 19.27
N GLU A 416 -8.59 -4.97 19.98
CA GLU A 416 -8.10 -5.13 21.34
C GLU A 416 -9.20 -4.99 22.39
N THR A 417 -9.29 -5.95 23.30
CA THR A 417 -10.26 -5.96 24.42
C THR A 417 -9.53 -6.04 25.77
N TRP A 418 -9.86 -5.12 26.68
CA TRP A 418 -9.29 -5.11 28.02
C TRP A 418 -10.05 -6.02 28.98
N CYS A 419 -9.30 -6.91 29.67
CA CYS A 419 -9.81 -7.90 30.64
C CYS A 419 -8.88 -7.95 31.85
N SER A 420 -8.89 -6.92 32.68
CA SER A 420 -8.05 -6.85 33.88
C SER A 420 -8.66 -7.59 35.07
N ILE A 421 -7.83 -8.25 35.88
CA ILE A 421 -8.24 -9.14 36.96
C ILE A 421 -7.64 -8.67 38.30
N ALA A 422 -8.49 -8.47 39.30
CA ALA A 422 -8.07 -8.24 40.67
C ALA A 422 -8.07 -9.56 41.44
N LEU A 423 -6.94 -9.94 42.03
CA LEU A 423 -6.82 -11.12 42.88
C LEU A 423 -7.02 -10.72 44.34
N VAL A 424 -7.72 -11.54 45.09
CA VAL A 424 -7.92 -11.33 46.53
C VAL A 424 -6.94 -12.22 47.31
N PRO A 425 -6.21 -11.70 48.34
CA PRO A 425 -5.38 -12.55 49.19
C PRO A 425 -6.14 -13.74 49.75
N GLY A 426 -5.62 -14.93 49.53
CA GLY A 426 -6.32 -16.17 49.85
C GLY A 426 -5.38 -17.34 50.10
N THR A 427 -5.91 -18.55 50.03
CA THR A 427 -5.19 -19.79 50.33
C THR A 427 -4.38 -20.36 49.18
N GLY A 428 -4.42 -19.70 48.01
CA GLY A 428 -3.78 -20.12 46.77
C GLY A 428 -4.75 -20.82 45.81
N CYS A 429 -4.41 -20.77 44.52
CA CYS A 429 -5.23 -21.33 43.46
C CYS A 429 -5.22 -22.85 43.47
N SER A 430 -6.38 -23.44 43.32
CA SER A 430 -6.50 -24.90 43.03
C SER A 430 -6.20 -25.10 41.55
N GLY A 431 -4.90 -25.22 41.20
CA GLY A 431 -4.47 -25.29 39.80
C GLY A 431 -5.14 -26.45 39.04
N GLY A 432 -5.83 -26.14 37.99
CA GLY A 432 -6.17 -27.06 36.89
C GLY A 432 -4.98 -27.25 35.98
N GLY A 433 -4.05 -28.08 36.39
CA GLY A 433 -2.91 -28.50 35.57
C GLY A 433 -2.43 -29.83 36.12
N GLU A 434 -2.74 -30.92 35.43
CA GLU A 434 -2.18 -32.24 35.70
C GLU A 434 -0.68 -32.18 35.38
N ASP A 435 0.16 -31.90 36.39
CA ASP A 435 1.56 -32.28 36.38
C ASP A 435 1.79 -33.25 37.53
N GLY A 436 1.96 -34.53 37.15
CA GLY A 436 2.43 -35.60 38.02
C GLY A 436 3.82 -35.30 38.55
N GLY A 437 3.91 -34.96 39.81
CA GLY A 437 5.15 -34.83 40.54
C GLY A 437 4.90 -35.11 42.01
N GLY A 438 4.78 -36.39 42.40
CA GLY A 438 4.65 -36.84 43.78
C GLY A 438 5.84 -36.43 44.59
N GLY A 439 5.57 -35.59 45.60
CA GLY A 439 6.50 -35.38 46.73
C GLY A 439 6.41 -36.53 47.69
N ASP A 440 7.44 -37.33 47.78
CA ASP A 440 7.61 -38.31 48.84
C ASP A 440 8.47 -37.69 49.94
N THR A 441 7.91 -37.67 51.13
CA THR A 441 8.59 -37.36 52.36
C THR A 441 9.04 -38.63 53.06
N GLY A 442 10.32 -38.82 53.21
CA GLY A 442 10.79 -39.42 54.43
C GLY A 442 11.51 -40.76 54.37
N THR A 443 12.70 -40.67 54.88
CA THR A 443 13.47 -41.61 55.70
C THR A 443 14.32 -42.67 55.02
N THR A 444 15.63 -42.41 55.14
CA THR A 444 16.74 -43.28 55.58
C THR A 444 16.76 -44.76 55.18
N ASP A 445 17.78 -45.11 54.57
CA ASP A 445 18.88 -45.99 54.95
C ASP A 445 19.36 -46.94 53.84
N GLY A 446 20.67 -47.03 53.71
CA GLY A 446 21.45 -48.24 53.59
C GLY A 446 21.77 -48.79 52.21
N GLY A 447 22.95 -48.52 51.75
CA GLY A 447 23.94 -49.52 51.40
C GLY A 447 23.83 -50.30 50.09
N GLY A 448 24.88 -50.26 49.34
CA GLY A 448 25.36 -51.46 48.62
C GLY A 448 25.42 -51.36 47.11
N ASP A 449 26.53 -50.95 46.65
CA ASP A 449 27.53 -51.66 45.85
C ASP A 449 27.13 -52.32 44.50
N ASP A 450 27.94 -52.00 43.56
CA ASP A 450 28.55 -52.78 42.47
C ASP A 450 27.87 -52.97 41.09
N THR A 451 28.71 -52.59 40.20
CA THR A 451 29.15 -53.23 38.93
C THR A 451 28.57 -52.74 37.62
N ALA A 452 29.54 -52.20 36.91
CA ALA A 452 29.63 -51.96 35.47
C ALA A 452 29.14 -53.09 34.57
N VAL A 453 28.69 -52.73 33.37
CA VAL A 453 29.23 -53.31 32.08
C VAL A 453 28.88 -52.38 30.92
N ALA A 454 29.89 -52.15 30.10
CA ALA A 454 29.89 -51.42 28.83
C ALA A 454 29.23 -52.21 27.68
N GLY A 455 28.90 -51.49 26.61
CA GLY A 455 28.59 -52.03 25.27
C GLY A 455 27.78 -51.05 24.47
N ASP A 456 28.38 -50.32 23.70
CA ASP A 456 28.86 -50.31 22.31
C ASP A 456 27.78 -49.94 21.27
N ALA A 457 28.11 -48.90 20.54
CA ALA A 457 27.93 -48.53 19.13
C ALA A 457 26.61 -48.81 18.39
N GLY A 458 26.10 -47.78 17.77
CA GLY A 458 25.20 -47.85 16.61
C GLY A 458 24.73 -46.50 16.17
N GLY A 459 25.37 -45.95 15.17
CA GLY A 459 25.01 -44.72 14.52
C GLY A 459 23.64 -44.79 13.85
N GLY A 460 22.96 -43.67 13.79
CA GLY A 460 21.71 -43.48 13.07
C GLY A 460 21.62 -42.02 12.66
N ASP A 461 21.79 -41.83 11.42
CA ASP A 461 21.71 -40.65 10.56
C ASP A 461 20.43 -39.86 10.83
N ASP A 462 20.60 -38.61 11.19
CA ASP A 462 19.51 -37.66 11.38
C ASP A 462 19.31 -36.89 10.06
N GLY A 463 18.40 -37.41 9.26
CA GLY A 463 17.95 -36.73 8.04
C GLY A 463 16.89 -35.71 8.35
N SER A 464 17.29 -34.44 8.51
CA SER A 464 16.37 -33.32 8.45
C SER A 464 15.89 -33.10 7.01
N GLU A 465 14.68 -33.51 6.73
CA GLU A 465 13.98 -33.15 5.49
C GLU A 465 13.55 -31.68 5.55
N GLU A 466 14.15 -30.85 4.69
CA GLU A 466 13.60 -29.58 4.31
C GLU A 466 12.27 -29.76 3.54
N PRO A 467 11.24 -28.91 3.73
CA PRO A 467 10.02 -28.99 2.95
C PRO A 467 10.32 -28.64 1.48
N GLY A 468 10.05 -29.60 0.61
CA GLY A 468 10.26 -29.53 -0.83
C GLY A 468 9.46 -28.41 -1.48
N THR A 469 10.14 -27.61 -2.26
CA THR A 469 9.55 -26.73 -3.26
C THR A 469 8.70 -27.54 -4.23
N PRO A 470 7.47 -27.08 -4.58
CA PRO A 470 6.68 -27.78 -5.60
C PRO A 470 7.36 -27.66 -6.97
N ASP A 471 7.56 -28.81 -7.60
CA ASP A 471 8.05 -28.95 -8.97
C ASP A 471 7.09 -28.27 -9.96
N ILE A 472 7.56 -27.21 -10.61
CA ILE A 472 6.88 -26.61 -11.76
C ILE A 472 7.18 -27.51 -12.97
N PRO A 473 6.18 -28.01 -13.71
CA PRO A 473 6.42 -28.86 -14.87
C PRO A 473 7.18 -28.10 -15.95
N ALA A 474 8.32 -28.67 -16.36
CA ALA A 474 9.11 -28.19 -17.48
C ALA A 474 8.37 -28.45 -18.80
N GLY A 475 7.69 -27.45 -19.29
CA GLY A 475 7.13 -27.40 -20.63
C GLY A 475 7.68 -26.20 -21.37
N SER A 476 8.72 -26.37 -22.15
CA SER A 476 9.22 -25.33 -23.05
C SER A 476 8.38 -25.30 -24.33
N PRO A 477 7.79 -24.16 -24.69
CA PRO A 477 7.37 -23.92 -26.07
C PRO A 477 8.52 -23.32 -26.88
N PRO A 478 8.62 -23.63 -28.17
CA PRO A 478 9.63 -23.06 -29.05
C PRO A 478 9.19 -21.70 -29.57
N GLY A 479 10.02 -20.69 -29.42
CA GLY A 479 9.85 -19.47 -30.17
C GLY A 479 10.33 -18.20 -29.45
N GLN A 480 11.55 -17.82 -29.77
CA GLN A 480 12.15 -16.48 -29.61
C GLN A 480 12.36 -15.95 -28.20
N ALA A 481 13.46 -16.43 -27.60
CA ALA A 481 14.13 -15.70 -26.53
C ALA A 481 14.83 -14.46 -27.12
N VAL A 482 14.41 -13.27 -26.70
CA VAL A 482 15.27 -12.09 -26.77
C VAL A 482 16.04 -12.06 -25.47
N PRO A 483 17.38 -12.12 -25.48
CA PRO A 483 18.15 -12.07 -24.24
C PRO A 483 18.10 -10.67 -23.66
N MET A 484 17.57 -10.55 -22.45
CA MET A 484 17.85 -9.38 -21.60
C MET A 484 19.12 -9.66 -20.81
N ASP A 485 20.25 -9.33 -21.39
CA ASP A 485 21.50 -9.14 -20.66
C ASP A 485 21.74 -7.65 -20.45
N ASP A 486 21.93 -7.30 -19.18
CA ASP A 486 22.64 -6.13 -18.67
C ASP A 486 22.11 -4.73 -19.05
N VAL A 487 21.20 -4.18 -18.25
CA VAL A 487 21.17 -2.74 -18.01
C VAL A 487 21.97 -2.44 -16.74
N LYS A 488 23.28 -2.38 -16.89
CA LYS A 488 24.17 -1.71 -15.92
C LYS A 488 24.15 -0.22 -16.21
N GLY A 489 23.65 0.55 -15.25
CA GLY A 489 23.84 1.99 -15.21
C GLY A 489 25.34 2.33 -15.27
N GLY A 490 25.71 3.16 -16.23
CA GLY A 490 27.04 3.72 -16.37
C GLY A 490 26.95 5.04 -17.09
N CYS A 491 27.20 6.14 -16.36
CA CYS A 491 27.45 7.46 -16.92
C CYS A 491 28.62 7.40 -17.88
N ALA A 492 28.46 7.86 -19.12
CA ALA A 492 29.58 8.38 -19.93
C ALA A 492 29.08 9.36 -20.99
N ALA A 493 29.83 10.39 -21.12
CA ALA A 493 29.72 11.65 -21.77
C ALA A 493 29.62 11.65 -23.31
N VAL A 494 28.90 12.68 -23.81
CA VAL A 494 29.15 13.58 -24.94
C VAL A 494 29.55 13.00 -26.30
N GLY A 495 28.71 13.30 -27.29
CA GLY A 495 29.05 13.27 -28.70
C GLY A 495 28.00 13.90 -29.58
N ASP A 496 28.27 15.09 -30.08
CA ASP A 496 27.51 15.88 -31.04
C ASP A 496 27.05 15.11 -32.29
N ALA A 497 25.78 15.23 -32.68
CA ALA A 497 25.42 15.29 -34.11
C ALA A 497 24.05 15.96 -34.32
N ALA A 498 24.06 16.93 -35.21
CA ALA A 498 23.05 17.87 -35.57
C ALA A 498 21.80 17.30 -36.30
N GLY A 499 20.63 17.82 -35.95
CA GLY A 499 19.48 18.26 -36.72
C GLY A 499 18.64 17.25 -37.52
N PRO A 500 17.47 17.60 -38.10
CA PRO A 500 16.42 18.46 -37.59
C PRO A 500 15.03 17.79 -37.71
N SER A 501 14.03 18.14 -36.90
CA SER A 501 12.64 18.11 -37.39
C SER A 501 11.70 18.87 -36.47
N ALA A 502 11.41 20.09 -36.87
CA ALA A 502 10.19 20.78 -36.50
C ALA A 502 9.04 20.17 -37.33
N ALA A 503 8.11 19.52 -36.67
CA ALA A 503 6.73 19.32 -37.18
C ALA A 503 5.95 18.43 -36.20
N LEU A 504 5.24 19.05 -35.27
CA LEU A 504 4.01 18.48 -34.66
C LEU A 504 3.43 19.52 -33.67
N LEU A 505 2.98 20.64 -34.26
CA LEU A 505 2.12 21.62 -33.57
C LEU A 505 1.14 22.18 -34.59
N ALA A 506 0.32 21.32 -35.18
CA ALA A 506 -0.78 21.73 -36.07
C ALA A 506 -1.85 20.63 -36.14
N GLY A 507 -2.52 20.35 -35.03
CA GLY A 507 -3.59 19.35 -34.97
C GLY A 507 -4.82 19.75 -34.14
N LEU A 508 -4.82 20.88 -33.48
CA LEU A 508 -5.91 21.29 -32.57
C LEU A 508 -6.64 22.57 -33.04
N LEU A 509 -6.92 22.71 -34.35
CA LEU A 509 -7.73 23.82 -34.86
C LEU A 509 -8.55 23.40 -36.10
N ALA A 510 -9.50 22.48 -35.93
CA ALA A 510 -10.53 22.26 -36.94
C ALA A 510 -11.73 21.43 -36.43
N LEU A 511 -12.45 21.90 -35.43
CA LEU A 511 -13.84 21.45 -35.22
C LEU A 511 -14.64 22.54 -34.49
N GLY A 512 -15.05 23.54 -35.24
CA GLY A 512 -15.92 24.56 -34.67
C GLY A 512 -16.39 25.58 -35.71
N ARG A 513 -17.16 25.18 -36.72
CA ARG A 513 -18.12 26.07 -37.44
C ARG A 513 -18.94 25.25 -38.44
N ARG A 514 -20.08 24.74 -38.01
CA ARG A 514 -21.24 24.60 -38.93
C ARG A 514 -22.38 25.46 -38.43
N ARG A 515 -22.48 26.63 -39.04
CA ARG A 515 -23.68 27.47 -38.97
C ARG A 515 -24.85 26.73 -39.64
N ARG A 516 -25.98 26.69 -38.92
CA ARG A 516 -27.31 26.45 -39.47
C ARG A 516 -27.68 27.64 -40.38
N ARG A 517 -28.08 27.34 -41.61
CA ARG A 517 -29.00 28.10 -42.39
C ARG A 517 -30.04 27.15 -42.95
N GLY A 518 -31.29 27.51 -42.83
CA GLY A 518 -32.45 26.89 -43.36
C GLY A 518 -33.45 26.50 -42.30
#